data_b2ec53927d2a08f2b0286047daa9d9b6
#
_entry.id   b2ec53927d2a08f2b0286047daa9d9b6
#
_cell.length_a   1.000
_cell.length_b   1.000
_cell.length_c   1.000
_cell.angle_alpha   90.00
_cell.angle_beta   90.00
_cell.angle_gamma   90.00
#
_symmetry.space_group_name_H-M   'P 1'
#
loop_
_entity.id
_entity.type
_entity.pdbx_description
1 polymer ?
#
loop_
_entity_poly.entity_id
_entity_poly.type
_entity_poly.pdbx_seq_one_letter_code
_entity_poly.pdbx_strand_id
1 'polypeptide(L)'
;FNVSSQSDSINRPNSYTAYKTNESINIDGLDKELAWKSVKWSSNFIDIEGIKTPSYQTNFKIIWDDNYLYVLAKIQEPHVWGDISEKDTVIFYNNDFEILIDPDGDTHNYYELEVNALETEWDLILLKPYHNASKGDKDVVVDSWDIPGLITKVHVDGTINNPKDRDKGWSVEIAIPWKALEEC
;
A
#
# COMPACT_ATOMS: atom_id res chain seq x y z
N PHE A 1 29.98 40.57 9.47
CA PHE A 1 29.44 39.52 8.58
C PHE A 1 28.60 38.59 9.43
N ASN A 2 27.27 38.70 9.34
CA ASN A 2 26.32 37.75 9.95
C ASN A 2 26.11 36.61 8.94
N VAL A 3 26.65 35.45 9.22
CA VAL A 3 26.31 34.20 8.55
C VAL A 3 25.04 33.67 9.23
N SER A 4 23.88 33.86 8.61
CA SER A 4 22.67 33.17 9.04
C SER A 4 22.83 31.72 8.66
N SER A 5 22.98 30.85 9.64
CA SER A 5 22.84 29.41 9.43
C SER A 5 21.37 29.14 9.07
N GLN A 6 21.09 28.93 7.79
CA GLN A 6 19.87 28.24 7.41
C GLN A 6 19.99 26.80 8.01
N SER A 7 19.17 26.51 9.00
CA SER A 7 18.94 25.15 9.40
C SER A 7 18.13 24.49 8.27
N ASP A 8 18.80 23.72 7.43
CA ASP A 8 18.12 22.76 6.58
C ASP A 8 17.33 21.85 7.50
N SER A 9 16.03 22.08 7.61
CA SER A 9 15.11 21.14 8.24
C SER A 9 15.08 19.94 7.32
N ILE A 10 15.86 18.91 7.66
CA ILE A 10 15.75 17.61 7.01
C ILE A 10 14.31 17.16 7.23
N ASN A 11 13.53 17.20 6.17
CA ASN A 11 12.13 16.76 6.18
C ASN A 11 12.20 15.22 6.33
N ARG A 12 12.13 14.72 7.56
CA ARG A 12 12.13 13.28 7.81
C ARG A 12 10.77 12.73 7.36
N PRO A 13 10.75 11.62 6.62
CA PRO A 13 9.50 10.96 6.26
C PRO A 13 8.74 10.54 7.53
N ASN A 14 7.43 10.47 7.42
CA ASN A 14 6.60 9.92 8.48
C ASN A 14 7.02 8.48 8.80
N SER A 15 6.88 8.10 10.04
CA SER A 15 7.18 6.74 10.49
C SER A 15 5.95 6.11 11.13
N TYR A 16 5.85 4.79 11.00
CA TYR A 16 4.83 3.97 11.64
C TYR A 16 5.51 2.80 12.37
N THR A 17 5.03 2.48 13.57
CA THR A 17 5.55 1.35 14.32
C THR A 17 4.56 0.19 14.22
N ALA A 18 4.95 -0.88 13.54
CA ALA A 18 4.21 -2.12 13.48
C ALA A 18 4.48 -2.97 14.74
N TYR A 19 3.42 -3.49 15.35
CA TYR A 19 3.51 -4.32 16.55
C TYR A 19 3.24 -5.78 16.24
N LYS A 20 3.95 -6.65 16.96
CA LYS A 20 3.71 -8.10 16.89
C LYS A 20 2.35 -8.42 17.50
N THR A 21 1.59 -9.29 16.86
CA THR A 21 0.37 -9.90 17.39
C THR A 21 0.56 -11.39 17.64
N ASN A 22 -0.15 -11.92 18.62
CA ASN A 22 -0.30 -13.35 18.85
C ASN A 22 -1.73 -13.82 18.52
N GLU A 23 -2.58 -12.92 18.00
CA GLU A 23 -3.95 -13.24 17.63
C GLU A 23 -3.99 -13.72 16.18
N SER A 24 -4.89 -14.64 15.91
CA SER A 24 -5.18 -15.07 14.53
C SER A 24 -5.90 -13.93 13.79
N ILE A 25 -5.41 -13.59 12.61
CA ILE A 25 -6.03 -12.60 11.73
C ILE A 25 -6.78 -13.35 10.64
N ASN A 26 -8.04 -12.99 10.44
CA ASN A 26 -8.85 -13.48 9.34
C ASN A 26 -8.93 -12.39 8.28
N ILE A 27 -8.31 -12.61 7.14
CA ILE A 27 -8.26 -11.62 6.06
C ILE A 27 -9.64 -11.55 5.40
N ASP A 28 -10.44 -10.54 5.81
CA ASP A 28 -11.81 -10.31 5.31
C ASP A 28 -12.05 -8.85 4.85
N GLY A 29 -11.00 -8.04 4.84
CA GLY A 29 -11.04 -6.63 4.45
C GLY A 29 -11.55 -5.69 5.56
N LEU A 30 -11.70 -6.16 6.80
CA LEU A 30 -12.33 -5.42 7.90
C LEU A 30 -11.45 -5.39 9.15
N ASP A 31 -11.59 -4.36 9.97
CA ASP A 31 -10.85 -4.17 11.23
C ASP A 31 -11.56 -4.77 12.46
N LYS A 32 -12.09 -5.99 12.34
CA LYS A 32 -12.92 -6.59 13.41
C LYS A 32 -12.10 -7.19 14.54
N GLU A 33 -10.92 -7.70 14.25
CA GLU A 33 -10.03 -8.37 15.19
C GLU A 33 -9.55 -7.42 16.29
N LEU A 34 -9.34 -7.96 17.49
CA LEU A 34 -8.79 -7.19 18.60
C LEU A 34 -7.37 -6.66 18.30
N ALA A 35 -6.60 -7.42 17.53
CA ALA A 35 -5.29 -7.00 17.06
C ALA A 35 -5.35 -5.65 16.34
N TRP A 36 -6.27 -5.50 15.38
CA TRP A 36 -6.49 -4.25 14.67
C TRP A 36 -6.97 -3.12 15.56
N LYS A 37 -7.78 -3.42 16.58
CA LYS A 37 -8.26 -2.42 17.55
C LYS A 37 -7.17 -1.95 18.51
N SER A 38 -6.14 -2.76 18.73
CA SER A 38 -5.05 -2.46 19.66
C SER A 38 -4.02 -1.47 19.11
N VAL A 39 -3.97 -1.29 17.79
CA VAL A 39 -3.01 -0.42 17.12
C VAL A 39 -3.67 0.84 16.55
N LYS A 40 -2.89 1.90 16.45
CA LYS A 40 -3.39 3.18 15.93
C LYS A 40 -3.34 3.18 14.40
N TRP A 41 -4.26 3.93 13.81
CA TRP A 41 -4.17 4.31 12.40
C TRP A 41 -2.95 5.20 12.16
N SER A 42 -2.38 5.12 10.97
CA SER A 42 -1.42 6.11 10.48
C SER A 42 -2.05 7.51 10.44
N SER A 43 -1.24 8.55 10.28
CA SER A 43 -1.75 9.81 9.77
C SER A 43 -2.37 9.60 8.38
N ASN A 44 -3.29 10.47 7.99
CA ASN A 44 -3.82 10.45 6.64
C ASN A 44 -2.70 10.68 5.62
N PHE A 45 -2.85 10.07 4.45
CA PHE A 45 -1.93 10.31 3.35
C PHE A 45 -1.95 11.76 2.93
N ILE A 46 -0.84 12.22 2.42
CA ILE A 46 -0.67 13.50 1.74
C ILE A 46 -0.40 13.23 0.27
N ASP A 47 -0.51 14.25 -0.56
CA ASP A 47 -0.18 14.11 -1.97
C ASP A 47 1.32 13.81 -2.18
N ILE A 48 1.67 13.26 -3.32
CA ILE A 48 3.04 12.88 -3.65
C ILE A 48 4.03 14.06 -3.63
N GLU A 49 3.55 15.28 -3.85
CA GLU A 49 4.35 16.50 -3.75
C GLU A 49 4.59 16.94 -2.29
N GLY A 50 3.85 16.33 -1.32
CA GLY A 50 3.94 16.66 0.10
C GLY A 50 3.37 18.02 0.48
N ILE A 51 2.59 18.65 -0.37
CA ILE A 51 2.11 20.04 -0.23
C ILE A 51 0.59 20.09 -0.08
N LYS A 52 -0.14 19.29 -0.86
CA LYS A 52 -1.59 19.31 -0.91
C LYS A 52 -2.19 18.25 0.01
N THR A 53 -3.34 18.56 0.58
CA THR A 53 -4.15 17.57 1.27
C THR A 53 -5.08 16.92 0.25
N PRO A 54 -5.08 15.60 0.11
CA PRO A 54 -6.02 14.89 -0.75
C PRO A 54 -7.48 15.21 -0.37
N SER A 55 -8.36 15.23 -1.37
CA SER A 55 -9.80 15.46 -1.14
C SER A 55 -10.45 14.35 -0.32
N TYR A 56 -9.91 13.14 -0.42
CA TYR A 56 -10.36 11.96 0.31
C TYR A 56 -9.22 11.41 1.16
N GLN A 57 -9.59 10.84 2.29
CA GLN A 57 -8.62 10.38 3.27
C GLN A 57 -8.28 8.92 3.03
N THR A 58 -6.99 8.61 3.10
CA THR A 58 -6.46 7.25 3.16
C THR A 58 -5.58 7.11 4.38
N ASN A 59 -5.71 6.03 5.11
CA ASN A 59 -4.83 5.68 6.22
C ASN A 59 -4.73 4.17 6.36
N PHE A 60 -3.72 3.71 7.10
CA PHE A 60 -3.44 2.29 7.24
C PHE A 60 -3.07 1.92 8.69
N LYS A 61 -3.07 0.63 8.93
CA LYS A 61 -2.50 -0.04 10.10
C LYS A 61 -1.59 -1.16 9.63
N ILE A 62 -0.53 -1.44 10.39
CA ILE A 62 0.37 -2.57 10.16
C ILE A 62 0.57 -3.30 11.48
N ILE A 63 0.44 -4.62 11.43
CA ILE A 63 0.83 -5.56 12.50
C ILE A 63 1.57 -6.73 11.87
N TRP A 64 2.16 -7.59 12.67
CA TRP A 64 2.88 -8.75 12.16
C TRP A 64 2.85 -9.90 13.15
N ASP A 65 3.05 -11.11 12.65
CA ASP A 65 3.32 -12.30 13.44
C ASP A 65 4.58 -13.03 12.93
N ASP A 66 4.79 -14.25 13.33
CA ASP A 66 5.99 -15.01 12.93
C ASP A 66 5.94 -15.48 11.46
N ASN A 67 4.81 -15.36 10.79
CA ASN A 67 4.60 -15.83 9.42
C ASN A 67 4.32 -14.70 8.42
N TYR A 68 3.63 -13.64 8.85
CA TYR A 68 3.09 -12.62 7.96
C TYR A 68 3.32 -11.20 8.46
N LEU A 69 3.52 -10.30 7.51
CA LEU A 69 3.23 -8.88 7.64
C LEU A 69 1.77 -8.67 7.23
N TYR A 70 0.97 -8.02 8.10
CA TYR A 70 -0.41 -7.68 7.82
C TYR A 70 -0.56 -6.18 7.64
N VAL A 71 -1.24 -5.79 6.58
CA VAL A 71 -1.58 -4.39 6.31
C VAL A 71 -3.09 -4.29 6.15
N LEU A 72 -3.68 -3.31 6.81
CA LEU A 72 -5.08 -2.94 6.64
C LEU A 72 -5.14 -1.47 6.27
N ALA A 73 -5.73 -1.14 5.12
CA ALA A 73 -5.94 0.24 4.70
C ALA A 73 -7.42 0.57 4.58
N LYS A 74 -7.75 1.84 4.84
CA LYS A 74 -9.06 2.43 4.58
C LYS A 74 -8.93 3.59 3.62
N ILE A 75 -9.70 3.55 2.57
CA ILE A 75 -9.73 4.51 1.49
C ILE A 75 -11.12 5.15 1.44
N GLN A 76 -11.20 6.44 1.71
CA GLN A 76 -12.42 7.19 1.53
C GLN A 76 -12.63 7.47 0.03
N GLU A 77 -13.69 6.93 -0.53
CA GLU A 77 -14.02 7.10 -1.95
C GLU A 77 -15.54 7.14 -2.12
N PRO A 78 -16.11 8.33 -2.42
CA PRO A 78 -17.56 8.48 -2.48
C PRO A 78 -18.22 7.89 -3.72
N HIS A 79 -17.44 7.43 -4.69
CA HIS A 79 -17.87 6.72 -5.88
C HIS A 79 -16.83 5.66 -6.20
N VAL A 80 -16.96 4.50 -5.55
CA VAL A 80 -16.03 3.38 -5.73
C VAL A 80 -16.13 2.85 -7.14
N TRP A 81 -15.01 2.90 -7.84
CA TRP A 81 -14.94 2.52 -9.24
C TRP A 81 -13.78 1.57 -9.50
N GLY A 82 -14.02 0.56 -10.35
CA GLY A 82 -13.02 -0.37 -10.82
C GLY A 82 -13.54 -1.11 -12.05
N ASP A 83 -12.73 -1.23 -13.09
CA ASP A 83 -13.06 -1.93 -14.33
C ASP A 83 -11.91 -2.83 -14.80
N ILE A 84 -10.79 -2.86 -14.09
CA ILE A 84 -9.65 -3.72 -14.37
C ILE A 84 -9.71 -4.91 -13.41
N SER A 85 -9.94 -6.11 -13.96
CA SER A 85 -10.10 -7.36 -13.20
C SER A 85 -9.10 -8.45 -13.60
N GLU A 86 -8.17 -8.15 -14.51
CA GLU A 86 -7.13 -9.07 -14.93
C GLU A 86 -5.88 -8.83 -14.08
N LYS A 87 -5.40 -9.87 -13.37
CA LYS A 87 -4.18 -9.83 -12.57
C LYS A 87 -2.97 -9.51 -13.44
N ASP A 88 -1.96 -8.88 -12.88
CA ASP A 88 -0.70 -8.49 -13.52
C ASP A 88 -0.89 -7.59 -14.74
N THR A 89 -1.89 -6.73 -14.66
CA THR A 89 -2.09 -5.62 -15.59
C THR A 89 -1.93 -4.29 -14.86
N VAL A 90 -1.69 -3.24 -15.62
CA VAL A 90 -1.52 -1.88 -15.08
C VAL A 90 -2.82 -1.42 -14.43
N ILE A 91 -2.93 -1.63 -13.10
CA ILE A 91 -4.17 -1.37 -12.35
C ILE A 91 -4.26 0.06 -11.80
N PHE A 92 -3.20 0.85 -11.78
CA PHE A 92 -3.21 2.25 -11.34
C PHE A 92 -4.04 3.19 -12.21
N TYR A 93 -4.64 2.71 -13.30
CA TYR A 93 -5.70 3.43 -14.02
C TYR A 93 -7.04 3.39 -13.28
N ASN A 94 -7.21 2.47 -12.33
CA ASN A 94 -8.24 2.53 -11.31
C ASN A 94 -7.67 3.23 -10.06
N ASN A 95 -8.53 3.56 -9.09
CA ASN A 95 -8.04 3.85 -7.75
C ASN A 95 -7.58 2.55 -7.11
N ASP A 96 -6.38 2.53 -6.58
CA ASP A 96 -5.73 1.40 -5.96
C ASP A 96 -5.04 1.78 -4.66
N PHE A 97 -4.64 0.79 -3.91
CA PHE A 97 -3.77 0.92 -2.74
C PHE A 97 -2.45 0.23 -3.03
N GLU A 98 -1.38 1.00 -2.97
CA GLU A 98 -0.04 0.57 -3.31
C GLU A 98 0.85 0.44 -2.07
N ILE A 99 1.68 -0.60 -2.05
CA ILE A 99 2.70 -0.84 -1.03
C ILE A 99 4.03 -1.11 -1.71
N LEU A 100 5.05 -0.32 -1.35
CA LEU A 100 6.43 -0.60 -1.71
C LEU A 100 7.17 -1.13 -0.47
N ILE A 101 7.86 -2.26 -0.63
CA ILE A 101 8.60 -2.91 0.45
C ILE A 101 10.04 -3.11 0.02
N ASP A 102 10.95 -2.45 0.73
CA ASP A 102 12.39 -2.55 0.56
C ASP A 102 12.95 -3.21 1.83
N PRO A 103 13.24 -4.53 1.78
CA PRO A 103 13.58 -5.30 2.99
C PRO A 103 14.91 -4.91 3.63
N ASP A 104 15.90 -4.50 2.86
CA ASP A 104 17.22 -4.13 3.36
C ASP A 104 17.48 -2.60 3.37
N GLY A 105 16.57 -1.81 2.78
CA GLY A 105 16.58 -0.36 2.83
C GLY A 105 17.63 0.28 1.92
N ASP A 106 18.10 -0.39 0.88
CA ASP A 106 19.11 0.10 -0.05
C ASP A 106 18.54 0.77 -1.30
N THR A 107 17.20 0.75 -1.45
CA THR A 107 16.45 1.31 -2.59
C THR A 107 16.60 0.53 -3.91
N HIS A 108 17.04 -0.71 -3.84
CA HIS A 108 17.17 -1.61 -4.98
C HIS A 108 16.50 -2.96 -4.65
N ASN A 109 16.09 -3.69 -5.68
CA ASN A 109 15.46 -5.00 -5.54
C ASN A 109 14.31 -4.98 -4.50
N TYR A 110 13.37 -4.07 -4.65
CA TYR A 110 12.24 -3.93 -3.74
C TYR A 110 10.93 -4.36 -4.39
N TYR A 111 9.96 -4.69 -3.57
CA TYR A 111 8.66 -5.18 -4.00
C TYR A 111 7.65 -4.04 -4.12
N GLU A 112 6.78 -4.15 -5.10
CA GLU A 112 5.59 -3.31 -5.26
C GLU A 112 4.37 -4.22 -5.36
N LEU A 113 3.32 -3.87 -4.64
CA LEU A 113 2.01 -4.51 -4.69
C LEU A 113 0.96 -3.43 -4.81
N GLU A 114 0.14 -3.51 -5.84
CA GLU A 114 -1.04 -2.70 -6.05
C GLU A 114 -2.31 -3.56 -5.91
N VAL A 115 -3.36 -3.03 -5.28
CA VAL A 115 -4.66 -3.71 -5.15
C VAL A 115 -5.76 -2.68 -5.37
N ASN A 116 -6.67 -2.94 -6.33
CA ASN A 116 -7.80 -2.07 -6.58
C ASN A 116 -9.07 -2.49 -5.81
N ALA A 117 -10.15 -1.74 -5.94
CA ALA A 117 -11.41 -2.02 -5.26
C ALA A 117 -12.12 -3.31 -5.72
N LEU A 118 -11.70 -3.90 -6.84
CA LEU A 118 -12.17 -5.21 -7.33
C LEU A 118 -11.37 -6.39 -6.75
N GLU A 119 -10.40 -6.14 -5.86
CA GLU A 119 -9.44 -7.14 -5.36
C GLU A 119 -8.53 -7.68 -6.48
N THR A 120 -8.28 -6.87 -7.52
CA THR A 120 -7.30 -7.19 -8.56
C THR A 120 -5.93 -6.81 -8.04
N GLU A 121 -4.99 -7.71 -8.16
CA GLU A 121 -3.61 -7.55 -7.71
C GLU A 121 -2.68 -7.35 -8.91
N TRP A 122 -1.66 -6.51 -8.69
CA TRP A 122 -0.48 -6.43 -9.53
C TRP A 122 0.73 -6.35 -8.63
N ASP A 123 1.58 -7.36 -8.67
CA ASP A 123 2.77 -7.46 -7.86
C ASP A 123 4.01 -7.69 -8.73
N LEU A 124 5.10 -7.01 -8.36
CA LEU A 124 6.32 -6.99 -9.15
C LEU A 124 7.56 -6.71 -8.30
N ILE A 125 8.73 -6.96 -8.86
CA ILE A 125 10.01 -6.52 -8.27
C ILE A 125 10.56 -5.37 -9.08
N LEU A 126 10.97 -4.31 -8.39
CA LEU A 126 11.72 -3.19 -8.94
C LEU A 126 13.21 -3.37 -8.65
N LEU A 127 14.00 -3.53 -9.67
CA LEU A 127 15.46 -3.71 -9.54
C LEU A 127 16.17 -2.41 -9.13
N LYS A 128 15.56 -1.26 -9.39
CA LYS A 128 16.03 0.09 -9.02
C LYS A 128 14.87 1.08 -9.07
N PRO A 129 14.98 2.27 -8.42
CA PRO A 129 13.95 3.30 -8.47
C PRO A 129 13.58 3.70 -9.91
N TYR A 130 12.30 3.91 -10.16
CA TYR A 130 11.77 4.32 -11.47
C TYR A 130 12.47 5.54 -12.08
N HIS A 131 12.81 6.55 -11.27
CA HIS A 131 13.47 7.76 -11.75
C HIS A 131 14.93 7.54 -12.20
N ASN A 132 15.53 6.41 -11.84
CA ASN A 132 16.86 6.01 -12.29
C ASN A 132 16.82 5.22 -13.60
N ALA A 133 15.61 4.93 -14.12
CA ALA A 133 15.44 4.25 -15.39
C ALA A 133 15.75 5.21 -16.55
N SER A 134 16.66 4.82 -17.43
CA SER A 134 16.84 5.51 -18.71
C SER A 134 15.65 5.21 -19.63
N LYS A 135 15.28 6.15 -20.50
CA LYS A 135 14.19 5.94 -21.47
C LYS A 135 14.49 4.71 -22.36
N GLY A 136 13.68 3.65 -22.17
CA GLY A 136 13.87 2.36 -22.88
C GLY A 136 14.64 1.30 -22.10
N ASP A 137 14.97 1.55 -20.84
CA ASP A 137 15.53 0.56 -19.91
C ASP A 137 14.43 -0.46 -19.58
N LYS A 138 14.57 -1.68 -20.11
CA LYS A 138 13.58 -2.75 -19.90
C LYS A 138 13.85 -3.58 -18.63
N ASP A 139 14.99 -3.33 -17.99
CA ASP A 139 15.48 -4.15 -16.88
C ASP A 139 15.26 -3.46 -15.52
N VAL A 140 14.19 -2.68 -15.39
CA VAL A 140 13.85 -1.99 -14.11
C VAL A 140 12.81 -2.78 -13.34
N VAL A 141 11.93 -3.48 -14.03
CA VAL A 141 10.76 -4.16 -13.49
C VAL A 141 10.77 -5.63 -13.86
N VAL A 142 10.57 -6.50 -12.89
CA VAL A 142 10.28 -7.93 -13.08
C VAL A 142 8.77 -8.11 -12.88
N ASP A 143 8.04 -7.91 -13.95
CA ASP A 143 6.58 -7.86 -14.00
C ASP A 143 5.91 -9.26 -13.93
N SER A 144 6.69 -10.30 -14.14
CA SER A 144 6.22 -11.70 -14.10
C SER A 144 6.43 -12.38 -12.75
N TRP A 145 6.79 -11.60 -11.73
CA TRP A 145 7.00 -12.13 -10.39
C TRP A 145 5.73 -11.95 -9.55
N ASP A 146 5.38 -12.99 -8.82
CA ASP A 146 4.26 -13.01 -7.88
C ASP A 146 4.75 -13.12 -6.44
N ILE A 147 4.08 -12.51 -5.49
CA ILE A 147 4.31 -12.69 -4.04
C ILE A 147 3.79 -14.09 -3.62
N PRO A 148 4.66 -15.07 -3.36
CA PRO A 148 4.20 -16.41 -3.05
C PRO A 148 3.39 -16.46 -1.75
N GLY A 149 2.12 -16.85 -1.82
CA GLY A 149 1.25 -16.97 -0.66
C GLY A 149 0.65 -15.66 -0.17
N LEU A 150 0.65 -14.62 -0.99
CA LEU A 150 -0.11 -13.39 -0.76
C LEU A 150 -1.59 -13.72 -0.52
N ILE A 151 -2.20 -13.02 0.42
CA ILE A 151 -3.64 -13.06 0.67
C ILE A 151 -4.13 -11.64 0.74
N THR A 152 -5.09 -11.29 -0.10
CA THR A 152 -5.76 -9.99 -0.09
C THR A 152 -7.27 -10.16 0.05
N LYS A 153 -7.92 -9.19 0.68
CA LYS A 153 -9.37 -9.06 0.68
C LYS A 153 -9.77 -7.60 0.69
N VAL A 154 -10.75 -7.30 -0.15
CA VAL A 154 -11.36 -5.98 -0.23
C VAL A 154 -12.77 -6.02 0.33
N HIS A 155 -13.11 -5.01 1.12
CA HIS A 155 -14.48 -4.73 1.55
C HIS A 155 -14.91 -3.35 1.06
N VAL A 156 -16.03 -3.29 0.34
CA VAL A 156 -16.60 -2.02 -0.14
C VAL A 156 -17.79 -1.63 0.75
N ASP A 157 -17.71 -0.44 1.37
CA ASP A 157 -18.82 0.16 2.12
C ASP A 157 -19.62 1.07 1.18
N GLY A 158 -20.36 0.41 0.29
CA GLY A 158 -21.10 1.02 -0.81
C GLY A 158 -21.34 0.03 -1.96
N THR A 159 -21.36 0.54 -3.17
CA THR A 159 -21.50 -0.27 -4.40
C THR A 159 -20.46 0.13 -5.44
N ILE A 160 -19.87 -0.85 -6.12
CA ILE A 160 -18.87 -0.59 -7.16
C ILE A 160 -19.59 -0.21 -8.47
N ASN A 161 -19.04 0.80 -9.17
CA ASN A 161 -19.48 1.22 -10.50
C ASN A 161 -20.94 1.72 -10.56
N ASN A 162 -21.46 2.25 -9.47
CA ASN A 162 -22.80 2.82 -9.44
C ASN A 162 -22.76 4.36 -9.28
N PRO A 163 -22.93 5.15 -10.33
CA PRO A 163 -22.85 6.61 -10.22
C PRO A 163 -24.08 7.26 -9.57
N LYS A 164 -25.08 6.48 -9.15
CA LYS A 164 -26.36 7.00 -8.64
C LYS A 164 -26.41 7.08 -7.12
N ASP A 165 -25.51 6.42 -6.43
CA ASP A 165 -25.40 6.46 -4.98
C ASP A 165 -24.10 7.15 -4.53
N ARG A 166 -23.89 7.16 -3.24
CA ARG A 166 -22.69 7.71 -2.64
C ARG A 166 -22.14 6.72 -1.63
N ASP A 167 -20.96 6.24 -1.91
CA ASP A 167 -20.24 5.29 -1.08
C ASP A 167 -19.54 5.99 0.09
N LYS A 168 -19.14 5.21 1.09
CA LYS A 168 -18.20 5.67 2.11
C LYS A 168 -16.75 5.41 1.71
N GLY A 169 -16.53 4.39 0.90
CA GLY A 169 -15.23 3.98 0.41
C GLY A 169 -15.03 2.48 0.49
N TRP A 170 -13.79 2.06 0.58
CA TRP A 170 -13.41 0.66 0.67
C TRP A 170 -12.24 0.48 1.61
N SER A 171 -12.00 -0.75 2.00
CA SER A 171 -10.83 -1.17 2.75
C SER A 171 -10.21 -2.39 2.12
N VAL A 172 -8.91 -2.51 2.24
CA VAL A 172 -8.15 -3.67 1.81
C VAL A 172 -7.36 -4.21 3.00
N GLU A 173 -7.38 -5.52 3.16
CA GLU A 173 -6.60 -6.25 4.14
C GLU A 173 -5.68 -7.22 3.41
N ILE A 174 -4.40 -7.19 3.77
CA ILE A 174 -3.32 -7.84 3.04
C ILE A 174 -2.46 -8.61 4.03
N ALA A 175 -2.16 -9.88 3.73
CA ALA A 175 -1.18 -10.69 4.46
C ALA A 175 -0.05 -11.10 3.51
N ILE A 176 1.15 -10.62 3.79
CA ILE A 176 2.36 -10.88 3.01
C ILE A 176 3.23 -11.83 3.80
N PRO A 177 3.52 -13.06 3.31
CA PRO A 177 4.40 -13.99 4.00
C PRO A 177 5.82 -13.43 4.11
N TRP A 178 6.43 -13.48 5.29
CA TRP A 178 7.84 -13.11 5.44
C TRP A 178 8.75 -13.85 4.49
N LYS A 179 8.44 -15.14 4.24
CA LYS A 179 9.21 -15.98 3.32
C LYS A 179 9.22 -15.43 1.88
N ALA A 180 8.19 -14.71 1.48
CA ALA A 180 8.13 -14.11 0.13
C ALA A 180 9.07 -12.91 0.00
N LEU A 181 9.50 -12.31 1.11
CA LEU A 181 10.37 -11.15 1.14
C LEU A 181 11.87 -11.52 1.32
N GLU A 182 12.23 -12.79 1.21
CA GLU A 182 13.61 -13.27 1.34
C GLU A 182 14.43 -13.17 0.03
N GLU A 183 13.78 -12.84 -1.09
CA GLU A 183 14.44 -12.79 -2.40
C GLU A 183 15.16 -11.48 -2.68
N CYS A 184 14.86 -10.43 -1.91
CA CYS A 184 15.46 -9.08 -2.05
C CYS A 184 16.23 -8.65 -0.82
#